data_3bb715e9d42b26ef31c249d6039c11ab
#
_entry.id   3bb715e9d42b26ef31c249d6039c11ab
#
_cell.length_a   1.000
_cell.length_b   1.000
_cell.length_c   1.000
_cell.angle_alpha   90.00
_cell.angle_beta   90.00
_cell.angle_gamma   90.00
#
_symmetry.space_group_name_H-M   'P 1'
#
loop_
_entity.id
_entity.type
_entity.pdbx_description
1 polymer ?
#
loop_
_entity_poly.entity_id
_entity_poly.type
_entity_poly.pdbx_seq_one_letter_code
_entity_poly.pdbx_strand_id
1 'polypeptide(L)'
;NRKKVIEGRRSYHFTIRTNKENLENFAPLLDEMNSFVSVFDNLTAVYKHRTVYSCLYRREAEILDLIKNIPLNAYDEIVTDGAEVYKLLADGCKGIQDKKIRLYQDSMLSLSNLYSIETHLQEALGKKVWLRCGGYLIIEPTEAMVVIDVNTGKASSKAKGKAGGRASEGKTDGASENKKGNRSYNYYLKVNLEAAQEVARQLRIRNYSGMIMVDFINMDSDEDNRTLLHALDAYLREDKVKTRLVDMTALGIVEITRKKTRKPLADFF
;
A
#
# COMPACT_ATOMS: atom_id res chain seq x y z
N ASN A 1 5.58 -23.53 -7.03
CA ASN A 1 5.68 -24.39 -8.21
C ASN A 1 6.87 -23.98 -9.07
N ARG A 2 7.84 -24.89 -9.24
CA ARG A 2 8.99 -24.67 -10.13
C ARG A 2 8.68 -25.37 -11.46
N LYS A 3 8.44 -24.59 -12.52
CA LYS A 3 8.38 -25.16 -13.87
C LYS A 3 9.76 -25.10 -14.50
N LYS A 4 10.19 -26.22 -15.08
CA LYS A 4 11.43 -26.36 -15.84
C LYS A 4 11.09 -26.18 -17.31
N VAL A 5 11.65 -25.16 -17.96
CA VAL A 5 11.58 -24.97 -19.41
C VAL A 5 12.90 -25.46 -19.98
N ILE A 6 12.83 -26.40 -20.91
CA ILE A 6 14.01 -26.96 -21.59
C ILE A 6 13.93 -26.46 -23.02
N GLU A 7 14.89 -25.62 -23.39
CA GLU A 7 15.13 -25.21 -24.78
C GLU A 7 16.58 -25.46 -25.10
N GLY A 8 16.85 -26.39 -25.98
CA GLY A 8 18.19 -26.80 -26.37
C GLY A 8 18.99 -27.48 -25.25
N ARG A 9 20.30 -27.14 -25.11
CA ARG A 9 21.23 -27.72 -24.13
C ARG A 9 21.20 -27.06 -22.75
N ARG A 10 20.39 -26.01 -22.53
CA ARG A 10 20.31 -25.29 -21.27
C ARG A 10 18.95 -25.47 -20.62
N SER A 11 18.93 -25.70 -19.31
CA SER A 11 17.71 -25.75 -18.51
C SER A 11 17.57 -24.47 -17.65
N TYR A 12 16.41 -23.83 -17.71
CA TYR A 12 16.10 -22.64 -16.94
C TYR A 12 15.09 -22.96 -15.84
N HIS A 13 15.27 -22.35 -14.66
CA HIS A 13 14.35 -22.51 -13.54
C HIS A 13 13.67 -21.18 -13.26
N PHE A 14 12.33 -21.19 -13.21
CA PHE A 14 11.53 -20.03 -12.90
C PHE A 14 10.77 -20.22 -11.59
N THR A 15 10.68 -19.15 -10.81
CA THR A 15 9.85 -19.10 -9.61
C THR A 15 8.74 -18.08 -9.85
N ILE A 16 7.49 -18.56 -9.94
CA ILE A 16 6.31 -17.72 -10.07
C ILE A 16 5.95 -17.22 -8.67
N ARG A 17 5.81 -15.90 -8.52
CA ARG A 17 5.36 -15.28 -7.27
C ARG A 17 3.83 -15.23 -7.20
N THR A 18 3.30 -15.15 -6.00
CA THR A 18 1.90 -15.23 -5.60
C THR A 18 0.93 -14.35 -6.39
N ASN A 19 1.37 -13.22 -6.90
CA ASN A 19 0.49 -12.29 -7.65
C ASN A 19 -0.02 -12.85 -8.99
N LYS A 20 0.45 -14.02 -9.43
CA LYS A 20 0.07 -14.67 -10.68
C LYS A 20 -0.51 -16.07 -10.47
N GLU A 21 -0.87 -16.44 -9.23
CA GLU A 21 -1.41 -17.78 -8.93
C GLU A 21 -2.81 -18.02 -9.51
N ASN A 22 -3.60 -16.97 -9.72
CA ASN A 22 -4.98 -17.03 -10.19
C ASN A 22 -5.15 -16.64 -11.68
N LEU A 23 -4.13 -16.86 -12.51
CA LEU A 23 -4.24 -16.58 -13.95
C LEU A 23 -5.04 -17.68 -14.62
N GLU A 24 -6.20 -17.34 -15.16
CA GLU A 24 -6.99 -18.22 -16.03
C GLU A 24 -6.27 -18.52 -17.35
N ASN A 25 -5.40 -17.61 -17.81
CA ASN A 25 -4.61 -17.75 -19.03
C ASN A 25 -3.10 -17.66 -18.74
N PHE A 26 -2.36 -18.73 -19.04
CA PHE A 26 -0.91 -18.82 -18.86
C PHE A 26 -0.10 -18.30 -20.05
N ALA A 27 -0.70 -17.95 -21.18
CA ALA A 27 0.03 -17.50 -22.36
C ALA A 27 0.90 -16.25 -22.09
N PRO A 28 0.41 -15.16 -21.44
CA PRO A 28 1.25 -14.00 -21.13
C PRO A 28 2.44 -14.33 -20.20
N LEU A 29 2.27 -15.30 -19.31
CA LEU A 29 3.34 -15.75 -18.43
C LEU A 29 4.44 -16.50 -19.20
N LEU A 30 4.04 -17.34 -20.16
CA LEU A 30 5.00 -18.04 -21.04
C LEU A 30 5.76 -17.06 -21.91
N ASP A 31 5.10 -16.04 -22.45
CA ASP A 31 5.76 -14.99 -23.24
C ASP A 31 6.79 -14.21 -22.41
N GLU A 32 6.45 -13.87 -21.16
CA GLU A 32 7.37 -13.22 -20.21
C GLU A 32 8.57 -14.13 -19.90
N MET A 33 8.35 -15.43 -19.66
CA MET A 33 9.40 -16.39 -19.42
C MET A 33 10.34 -16.52 -20.63
N ASN A 34 9.78 -16.60 -21.84
CA ASN A 34 10.55 -16.69 -23.08
C ASN A 34 11.36 -15.41 -23.34
N SER A 35 10.82 -14.24 -23.00
CA SER A 35 11.55 -12.99 -23.11
C SER A 35 12.77 -12.96 -22.18
N PHE A 36 12.67 -13.45 -20.94
CA PHE A 36 13.80 -13.56 -20.02
C PHE A 36 14.87 -14.55 -20.51
N VAL A 37 14.47 -15.69 -21.07
CA VAL A 37 15.39 -16.66 -21.68
C VAL A 37 16.14 -16.00 -22.81
N SER A 38 15.45 -15.31 -23.71
CA SER A 38 16.03 -14.60 -24.85
C SER A 38 17.06 -13.54 -24.44
N VAL A 39 16.72 -12.72 -23.43
CA VAL A 39 17.64 -11.73 -22.86
C VAL A 39 18.89 -12.40 -22.28
N PHE A 40 18.73 -13.48 -21.50
CA PHE A 40 19.83 -14.18 -20.89
C PHE A 40 20.75 -14.85 -21.92
N ASP A 41 20.16 -15.47 -22.95
CA ASP A 41 20.95 -16.10 -24.03
C ASP A 41 21.74 -15.08 -24.84
N ASN A 42 21.12 -13.92 -25.15
CA ASN A 42 21.83 -12.82 -25.80
C ASN A 42 22.98 -12.30 -24.92
N LEU A 43 22.77 -12.12 -23.62
CA LEU A 43 23.82 -11.72 -22.69
C LEU A 43 24.98 -12.72 -22.70
N THR A 44 24.66 -14.01 -22.61
CA THR A 44 25.67 -15.07 -22.57
C THR A 44 26.39 -15.28 -23.93
N ALA A 45 25.78 -14.86 -25.03
CA ALA A 45 26.44 -14.86 -26.33
C ALA A 45 27.41 -13.68 -26.51
N VAL A 46 27.07 -12.52 -25.97
CA VAL A 46 27.77 -11.27 -26.27
C VAL A 46 28.83 -10.90 -25.23
N TYR A 47 28.71 -11.34 -23.95
CA TYR A 47 29.59 -10.87 -22.87
C TYR A 47 31.07 -11.10 -23.10
N LYS A 48 31.45 -12.19 -23.77
CA LYS A 48 32.84 -12.54 -24.06
C LYS A 48 33.51 -11.62 -25.09
N HIS A 49 32.70 -10.94 -25.91
CA HIS A 49 33.17 -10.09 -26.99
C HIS A 49 33.06 -8.58 -26.65
N ARG A 50 32.62 -8.25 -25.43
CA ARG A 50 32.51 -6.87 -24.98
C ARG A 50 33.75 -6.41 -24.25
N THR A 51 34.04 -5.13 -24.37
CA THR A 51 35.12 -4.47 -23.62
C THR A 51 34.82 -4.43 -22.14
N VAL A 52 35.83 -4.44 -21.30
CA VAL A 52 35.70 -4.29 -19.84
C VAL A 52 34.96 -2.97 -19.53
N TYR A 53 34.08 -3.01 -18.57
CA TYR A 53 33.18 -1.89 -18.16
C TYR A 53 32.12 -1.48 -19.20
N SER A 54 31.93 -2.20 -20.31
CA SER A 54 30.81 -1.92 -21.21
C SER A 54 29.49 -2.38 -20.59
N CYS A 55 28.41 -1.62 -20.83
CA CYS A 55 27.07 -1.99 -20.41
C CYS A 55 26.59 -3.20 -21.23
N LEU A 56 26.35 -4.33 -20.58
CA LEU A 56 25.84 -5.55 -21.22
C LEU A 56 24.32 -5.55 -21.34
N TYR A 57 23.64 -4.99 -20.34
CA TYR A 57 22.19 -4.94 -20.27
C TYR A 57 21.76 -3.66 -19.58
N ARG A 58 20.85 -2.92 -20.19
CA ARG A 58 20.17 -1.80 -19.56
C ARG A 58 18.77 -2.26 -19.23
N ARG A 59 18.43 -2.21 -17.95
CA ARG A 59 17.08 -2.50 -17.49
C ARG A 59 16.09 -1.58 -18.20
N GLU A 60 14.90 -2.09 -18.47
CA GLU A 60 13.78 -1.27 -18.92
C GLU A 60 13.56 -0.08 -17.99
N ALA A 61 12.99 1.01 -18.52
CA ALA A 61 12.71 2.19 -17.71
C ALA A 61 11.90 1.81 -16.46
N GLU A 62 12.27 2.37 -15.33
CA GLU A 62 11.67 2.05 -14.02
C GLU A 62 10.14 2.21 -14.02
N ILE A 63 9.63 3.15 -14.85
CA ILE A 63 8.20 3.37 -15.02
C ILE A 63 7.47 2.14 -15.62
N LEU A 64 8.11 1.43 -16.56
CA LEU A 64 7.54 0.20 -17.14
C LEU A 64 7.45 -0.91 -16.09
N ASP A 65 8.49 -1.07 -15.28
CA ASP A 65 8.48 -2.02 -14.16
C ASP A 65 7.38 -1.70 -13.15
N LEU A 66 7.17 -0.41 -12.85
CA LEU A 66 6.11 0.02 -11.94
C LEU A 66 4.74 -0.38 -12.48
N ILE A 67 4.46 -0.07 -13.73
CA ILE A 67 3.15 -0.32 -14.36
C ILE A 67 2.91 -1.82 -14.55
N LYS A 68 3.89 -2.57 -15.03
CA LYS A 68 3.78 -4.04 -15.17
C LYS A 68 3.49 -4.75 -13.84
N ASN A 69 3.91 -4.15 -12.72
CA ASN A 69 3.64 -4.67 -11.39
C ASN A 69 2.26 -4.28 -10.83
N ILE A 70 1.50 -3.40 -11.49
CA ILE A 70 0.13 -3.06 -11.09
C ILE A 70 -0.84 -4.05 -11.77
N PRO A 71 -1.75 -4.72 -11.03
CA PRO A 71 -2.76 -5.57 -11.66
C PRO A 71 -3.62 -4.77 -12.64
N LEU A 72 -3.95 -5.36 -13.80
CA LEU A 72 -4.74 -4.68 -14.83
C LEU A 72 -6.15 -4.27 -14.36
N ASN A 73 -6.69 -4.95 -13.36
CA ASN A 73 -7.97 -4.63 -12.74
C ASN A 73 -7.90 -3.55 -11.66
N ALA A 74 -6.71 -3.09 -11.31
CA ALA A 74 -6.52 -2.08 -10.25
C ALA A 74 -6.56 -0.63 -10.77
N TYR A 75 -6.66 -0.43 -12.08
CA TYR A 75 -6.75 0.88 -12.71
C TYR A 75 -7.55 0.79 -14.01
N ASP A 76 -8.20 1.87 -14.39
CA ASP A 76 -9.00 1.97 -15.62
C ASP A 76 -8.18 2.50 -16.78
N GLU A 77 -7.36 3.52 -16.56
CA GLU A 77 -6.50 4.13 -17.57
C GLU A 77 -5.16 4.61 -16.99
N ILE A 78 -4.19 4.75 -17.88
CA ILE A 78 -2.91 5.40 -17.62
C ILE A 78 -2.91 6.71 -18.40
N VAL A 79 -2.74 7.82 -17.71
CA VAL A 79 -2.70 9.15 -18.32
C VAL A 79 -1.31 9.73 -18.16
N THR A 80 -0.75 10.27 -19.22
CA THR A 80 0.54 10.96 -19.22
C THR A 80 0.47 12.22 -20.08
N ASP A 81 1.21 13.25 -19.72
CA ASP A 81 1.38 14.49 -20.49
C ASP A 81 2.71 14.51 -21.28
N GLY A 82 3.62 13.59 -20.99
CA GLY A 82 4.89 13.42 -21.68
C GLY A 82 4.78 12.56 -22.94
N ALA A 83 4.99 13.12 -24.12
CA ALA A 83 4.96 12.39 -25.39
C ALA A 83 6.00 11.26 -25.46
N GLU A 84 7.17 11.43 -24.87
CA GLU A 84 8.22 10.41 -24.79
C GLU A 84 7.79 9.26 -23.86
N VAL A 85 7.20 9.59 -22.71
CA VAL A 85 6.66 8.61 -21.76
C VAL A 85 5.51 7.84 -22.40
N TYR A 86 4.61 8.52 -23.14
CA TYR A 86 3.53 7.87 -23.86
C TYR A 86 4.06 6.81 -24.86
N LYS A 87 5.05 7.18 -25.68
CA LYS A 87 5.69 6.24 -26.63
C LYS A 87 6.32 5.06 -25.90
N LEU A 88 7.08 5.34 -24.85
CA LEU A 88 7.72 4.30 -24.05
C LEU A 88 6.71 3.33 -23.43
N LEU A 89 5.57 3.82 -22.97
CA LEU A 89 4.48 2.98 -22.44
C LEU A 89 3.79 2.17 -23.53
N ALA A 90 3.50 2.79 -24.69
CA ALA A 90 2.87 2.11 -25.82
C ALA A 90 3.74 0.98 -26.36
N ASP A 91 5.07 1.20 -26.46
CA ASP A 91 6.00 0.21 -26.97
C ASP A 91 6.34 -0.89 -25.93
N GLY A 92 6.47 -0.51 -24.67
CA GLY A 92 6.95 -1.40 -23.59
C GLY A 92 5.87 -2.22 -22.90
N CYS A 93 4.60 -1.80 -22.99
CA CYS A 93 3.47 -2.45 -22.33
C CYS A 93 2.64 -3.29 -23.31
N LYS A 94 3.28 -4.18 -24.07
CA LYS A 94 2.58 -5.15 -24.92
C LYS A 94 1.67 -6.02 -24.04
N GLY A 95 0.35 -5.91 -24.22
CA GLY A 95 -0.66 -6.61 -23.39
C GLY A 95 -1.48 -5.69 -22.49
N ILE A 96 -1.10 -4.43 -22.32
CA ILE A 96 -2.03 -3.39 -21.88
C ILE A 96 -2.84 -2.98 -23.12
N GLN A 97 -4.15 -3.10 -23.03
CA GLN A 97 -5.02 -2.66 -24.15
C GLN A 97 -4.76 -1.17 -24.42
N ASP A 98 -4.58 -0.79 -25.69
CA ASP A 98 -4.32 0.61 -26.12
C ASP A 98 -5.31 1.63 -25.54
N LYS A 99 -6.54 1.17 -25.21
CA LYS A 99 -7.59 1.98 -24.58
C LYS A 99 -7.25 2.47 -23.16
N LYS A 100 -6.25 1.86 -22.48
CA LYS A 100 -5.86 2.22 -21.10
C LYS A 100 -4.72 3.21 -21.05
N ILE A 101 -4.11 3.61 -22.18
CA ILE A 101 -3.04 4.59 -22.22
C ILE A 101 -3.53 5.81 -22.99
N ARG A 102 -3.51 6.96 -22.34
CA ARG A 102 -3.98 8.23 -22.92
C ARG A 102 -2.93 9.32 -22.75
N LEU A 103 -2.60 10.00 -23.86
CA LEU A 103 -1.81 11.22 -23.83
C LEU A 103 -2.72 12.39 -23.52
N TYR A 104 -2.41 13.11 -22.45
CA TYR A 104 -3.10 14.34 -22.05
C TYR A 104 -2.42 15.52 -22.70
N GLN A 105 -3.19 16.33 -23.42
CA GLN A 105 -2.71 17.54 -24.10
C GLN A 105 -3.72 18.67 -23.86
N ASP A 106 -3.47 19.44 -22.82
CA ASP A 106 -4.22 20.65 -22.52
C ASP A 106 -3.23 21.75 -22.18
N SER A 107 -3.28 22.88 -22.91
CA SER A 107 -2.41 24.02 -22.71
C SER A 107 -2.84 24.91 -21.54
N MET A 108 -4.09 24.80 -21.09
CA MET A 108 -4.67 25.64 -20.04
C MET A 108 -4.55 25.00 -18.65
N LEU A 109 -4.61 23.67 -18.56
CA LEU A 109 -4.61 22.95 -17.30
C LEU A 109 -3.58 21.82 -17.34
N SER A 110 -2.58 21.85 -16.47
CA SER A 110 -1.59 20.77 -16.36
C SER A 110 -2.21 19.51 -15.77
N LEU A 111 -1.68 18.35 -16.13
CA LEU A 111 -2.11 17.05 -15.56
C LEU A 111 -1.96 17.04 -14.04
N SER A 112 -0.89 17.62 -13.51
CA SER A 112 -0.63 17.75 -12.07
C SER A 112 -1.73 18.52 -11.36
N ASN A 113 -2.19 19.62 -11.95
CA ASN A 113 -3.27 20.44 -11.39
C ASN A 113 -4.63 19.74 -11.51
N LEU A 114 -4.89 19.09 -12.65
CA LEU A 114 -6.15 18.36 -12.88
C LEU A 114 -6.39 17.30 -11.81
N TYR A 115 -5.36 16.58 -11.42
CA TYR A 115 -5.44 15.52 -10.40
C TYR A 115 -4.94 15.97 -9.02
N SER A 116 -4.65 17.25 -8.81
CA SER A 116 -4.14 17.81 -7.54
C SER A 116 -2.95 17.01 -6.98
N ILE A 117 -2.05 16.57 -7.86
CA ILE A 117 -0.94 15.67 -7.50
C ILE A 117 -0.04 16.30 -6.43
N GLU A 118 0.25 17.60 -6.54
CA GLU A 118 1.08 18.31 -5.56
C GLU A 118 0.43 18.31 -4.16
N THR A 119 -0.88 18.56 -4.09
CA THR A 119 -1.62 18.55 -2.83
C THR A 119 -1.56 17.14 -2.18
N HIS A 120 -1.82 16.11 -2.97
CA HIS A 120 -1.76 14.73 -2.47
C HIS A 120 -0.33 14.31 -2.06
N LEU A 121 0.68 14.84 -2.75
CA LEU A 121 2.07 14.61 -2.39
C LEU A 121 2.39 15.27 -1.04
N GLN A 122 1.99 16.52 -0.84
CA GLN A 122 2.17 17.23 0.44
C GLN A 122 1.44 16.52 1.59
N GLU A 123 0.23 16.03 1.35
CA GLU A 123 -0.51 15.22 2.33
C GLU A 123 0.25 13.91 2.63
N ALA A 124 0.80 13.26 1.61
CA ALA A 124 1.57 12.03 1.77
C ALA A 124 2.91 12.24 2.49
N LEU A 125 3.51 13.43 2.42
CA LEU A 125 4.72 13.79 3.15
C LEU A 125 4.42 14.29 4.57
N GLY A 126 3.19 14.70 4.85
CA GLY A 126 2.76 15.22 6.14
C GLY A 126 2.77 14.16 7.24
N LYS A 127 3.09 14.54 8.48
CA LYS A 127 3.06 13.64 9.63
C LYS A 127 1.65 13.21 10.02
N LYS A 128 0.66 14.10 9.85
CA LYS A 128 -0.71 13.91 10.30
C LYS A 128 -1.62 13.48 9.15
N VAL A 129 -2.39 12.42 9.38
CA VAL A 129 -3.38 11.90 8.43
C VAL A 129 -4.75 11.87 9.10
N TRP A 130 -5.73 12.55 8.52
CA TRP A 130 -7.08 12.60 9.04
C TRP A 130 -7.89 11.38 8.61
N LEU A 131 -8.69 10.84 9.54
CA LEU A 131 -9.66 9.77 9.30
C LEU A 131 -11.06 10.39 9.07
N ARG A 132 -11.89 9.68 8.33
CA ARG A 132 -13.28 10.12 8.04
C ARG A 132 -14.15 10.23 9.30
N CYS A 133 -13.87 9.37 10.30
CA CYS A 133 -14.54 9.42 11.59
C CYS A 133 -14.18 10.66 12.45
N GLY A 134 -13.23 11.50 11.99
CA GLY A 134 -12.73 12.66 12.71
C GLY A 134 -11.55 12.38 13.64
N GLY A 135 -11.09 11.14 13.70
CA GLY A 135 -9.79 10.76 14.26
C GLY A 135 -8.62 11.13 13.34
N TYR A 136 -7.43 10.84 13.75
CA TYR A 136 -6.23 11.04 12.95
C TYR A 136 -5.08 10.12 13.37
N LEU A 137 -4.18 9.89 12.43
CA LEU A 137 -2.90 9.21 12.65
C LEU A 137 -1.79 10.24 12.74
N ILE A 138 -0.81 9.99 13.59
CA ILE A 138 0.52 10.63 13.56
C ILE A 138 1.51 9.57 13.12
N ILE A 139 2.24 9.83 12.04
CA ILE A 139 3.19 8.89 11.45
C ILE A 139 4.58 9.52 11.51
N GLU A 140 5.48 8.89 12.26
CA GLU A 140 6.84 9.39 12.46
C GLU A 140 7.86 8.29 12.15
N PRO A 141 8.64 8.45 11.05
CA PRO A 141 9.79 7.61 10.81
C PRO A 141 10.92 7.99 11.77
N THR A 142 11.54 6.99 12.37
CA THR A 142 12.78 7.11 13.15
C THR A 142 13.90 6.39 12.41
N GLU A 143 15.14 6.42 12.95
CA GLU A 143 16.25 5.69 12.35
C GLU A 143 16.03 4.17 12.31
N ALA A 144 15.36 3.60 13.32
CA ALA A 144 15.21 2.16 13.48
C ALA A 144 13.85 1.63 13.01
N MET A 145 12.78 2.43 13.13
CA MET A 145 11.41 1.98 12.91
C MET A 145 10.48 3.13 12.51
N VAL A 146 9.28 2.80 12.09
CA VAL A 146 8.20 3.77 11.92
C VAL A 146 7.23 3.63 13.08
N VAL A 147 6.90 4.73 13.72
CA VAL A 147 5.90 4.78 14.79
C VAL A 147 4.65 5.46 14.29
N ILE A 148 3.50 4.86 14.59
CA ILE A 148 2.18 5.36 14.21
C ILE A 148 1.31 5.42 15.46
N ASP A 149 0.78 6.60 15.76
CA ASP A 149 -0.12 6.85 16.88
C ASP A 149 -1.53 7.16 16.36
N VAL A 150 -2.55 6.52 16.93
CA VAL A 150 -3.96 6.65 16.54
C VAL A 150 -4.72 7.49 17.57
N ASN A 151 -5.27 8.60 17.10
CA ASN A 151 -5.99 9.56 17.94
C ASN A 151 -7.47 9.69 17.57
N THR A 152 -8.35 9.78 18.58
CA THR A 152 -9.80 9.95 18.39
C THR A 152 -10.22 11.34 17.91
N GLY A 153 -9.32 12.33 17.96
CA GLY A 153 -9.67 13.72 17.66
C GLY A 153 -10.70 14.34 18.61
N LYS A 154 -11.31 15.44 18.19
CA LYS A 154 -12.30 16.18 19.01
C LYS A 154 -13.66 15.48 19.12
N ALA A 155 -13.90 14.39 18.42
CA ALA A 155 -15.18 13.67 18.46
C ALA A 155 -15.46 13.03 19.84
N SER A 156 -14.41 12.70 20.62
CA SER A 156 -14.55 12.18 21.98
C SER A 156 -15.10 13.23 22.95
N SER A 157 -14.88 14.53 22.71
CA SER A 157 -15.38 15.62 23.56
C SER A 157 -16.89 15.86 23.40
N LYS A 158 -17.47 15.57 22.23
CA LYS A 158 -18.93 15.66 22.02
C LYS A 158 -19.70 14.50 22.67
N ALA A 159 -19.06 13.35 22.88
CA ALA A 159 -19.67 12.26 23.65
C ALA A 159 -19.70 12.53 25.17
N LYS A 160 -18.72 13.32 25.68
CA LYS A 160 -18.67 13.77 27.08
C LYS A 160 -19.49 15.07 27.36
N GLY A 161 -19.74 15.88 26.33
CA GLY A 161 -20.28 17.24 26.46
C GLY A 161 -21.80 17.39 26.55
N LYS A 162 -22.60 16.30 26.53
CA LYS A 162 -24.06 16.35 26.72
C LYS A 162 -24.55 15.97 28.14
N ALA A 163 -23.64 15.89 29.12
CA ALA A 163 -23.96 15.55 30.50
C ALA A 163 -23.93 16.77 31.46
N GLY A 164 -23.84 18.00 30.92
CA GLY A 164 -23.86 19.25 31.73
C GLY A 164 -25.13 20.06 31.51
N GLY A 165 -26.27 19.59 31.99
CA GLY A 165 -27.53 20.30 31.94
C GLY A 165 -28.47 19.89 33.07
N ARG A 166 -28.47 20.68 34.16
CA ARG A 166 -29.44 20.80 35.25
C ARG A 166 -30.05 19.53 35.86
N ALA A 167 -29.64 19.29 37.09
CA ALA A 167 -30.30 18.42 38.03
C ALA A 167 -31.76 18.84 38.22
N SER A 168 -32.68 17.93 37.97
CA SER A 168 -34.00 17.86 38.63
C SER A 168 -34.10 16.44 39.19
N GLU A 169 -34.25 16.38 40.49
CA GLU A 169 -34.45 15.18 41.29
C GLU A 169 -35.67 14.40 40.78
N GLY A 170 -35.49 13.15 40.47
CA GLY A 170 -36.55 12.19 40.16
C GLY A 170 -35.94 10.79 40.15
N LYS A 171 -36.20 10.05 41.22
CA LYS A 171 -35.92 8.62 41.37
C LYS A 171 -36.58 7.84 40.25
N THR A 172 -35.87 6.97 39.55
CA THR A 172 -36.31 5.63 39.10
C THR A 172 -35.18 4.84 38.48
N ASP A 173 -34.89 3.73 39.07
CA ASP A 173 -34.47 2.40 38.55
C ASP A 173 -33.39 2.21 37.48
N GLY A 174 -32.33 1.58 37.91
CA GLY A 174 -31.28 0.79 37.33
C GLY A 174 -31.51 0.09 35.98
N ALA A 175 -31.25 0.81 34.86
CA ALA A 175 -31.08 0.19 33.54
C ALA A 175 -30.26 1.05 32.53
N SER A 176 -29.56 2.12 33.00
CA SER A 176 -28.98 3.12 32.08
C SER A 176 -27.45 3.08 31.93
N GLU A 177 -26.73 2.33 32.75
CA GLU A 177 -25.26 2.27 32.69
C GLU A 177 -24.72 1.39 31.58
N ASN A 178 -25.42 0.32 31.22
CA ASN A 178 -24.98 -0.65 30.19
C ASN A 178 -25.08 -0.09 28.73
N LYS A 179 -25.94 0.92 28.49
CA LYS A 179 -26.09 1.51 27.14
C LYS A 179 -25.03 2.57 26.81
N LYS A 180 -24.42 3.22 27.80
CA LYS A 180 -23.36 4.22 27.59
C LYS A 180 -22.00 3.55 27.38
N GLY A 181 -21.72 2.48 28.10
CA GLY A 181 -20.54 1.65 27.89
C GLY A 181 -20.48 1.11 26.46
N ASN A 182 -21.55 0.47 26.00
CA ASN A 182 -21.63 -0.19 24.70
C ASN A 182 -21.50 0.78 23.49
N ARG A 183 -21.92 2.06 23.62
CA ARG A 183 -21.74 3.08 22.57
C ARG A 183 -20.30 3.60 22.49
N SER A 184 -19.58 3.68 23.58
CA SER A 184 -18.18 4.13 23.61
C SER A 184 -17.26 3.06 23.04
N TYR A 185 -17.47 1.80 23.40
CA TYR A 185 -16.75 0.64 22.89
C TYR A 185 -16.88 0.51 21.37
N ASN A 186 -18.09 0.55 20.86
CA ASN A 186 -18.35 0.47 19.41
C ASN A 186 -17.71 1.64 18.62
N TYR A 187 -17.50 2.80 19.29
CA TYR A 187 -16.83 3.95 18.69
C TYR A 187 -15.32 3.73 18.55
N TYR A 188 -14.63 3.25 19.59
CA TYR A 188 -13.17 3.02 19.54
C TYR A 188 -12.81 1.92 18.54
N LEU A 189 -13.54 0.82 18.53
CA LEU A 189 -13.36 -0.23 17.52
C LEU A 189 -13.54 0.32 16.11
N LYS A 190 -14.57 1.15 15.88
CA LYS A 190 -14.81 1.78 14.58
C LYS A 190 -13.65 2.68 14.15
N VAL A 191 -13.13 3.51 15.07
CA VAL A 191 -11.97 4.37 14.78
C VAL A 191 -10.73 3.52 14.47
N ASN A 192 -10.48 2.49 15.28
CA ASN A 192 -9.34 1.59 15.09
C ASN A 192 -9.41 0.80 13.78
N LEU A 193 -10.60 0.34 13.36
CA LEU A 193 -10.78 -0.34 12.08
C LEU A 193 -10.51 0.59 10.89
N GLU A 194 -10.98 1.84 10.95
CA GLU A 194 -10.68 2.85 9.94
C GLU A 194 -9.18 3.21 9.94
N ALA A 195 -8.59 3.34 11.13
CA ALA A 195 -7.15 3.56 11.30
C ALA A 195 -6.34 2.41 10.70
N ALA A 196 -6.73 1.14 10.93
CA ALA A 196 -6.06 -0.04 10.38
C ALA A 196 -6.03 -0.02 8.85
N GLN A 197 -7.15 0.32 8.22
CA GLN A 197 -7.24 0.48 6.78
C GLN A 197 -6.31 1.59 6.27
N GLU A 198 -6.33 2.75 6.94
CA GLU A 198 -5.50 3.88 6.55
C GLU A 198 -4.01 3.63 6.82
N VAL A 199 -3.63 2.96 7.92
CA VAL A 199 -2.25 2.52 8.18
C VAL A 199 -1.74 1.69 7.00
N ALA A 200 -2.45 0.64 6.61
CA ALA A 200 -2.06 -0.20 5.49
C ALA A 200 -1.91 0.60 4.18
N ARG A 201 -2.81 1.57 3.94
CA ARG A 201 -2.73 2.48 2.79
C ARG A 201 -1.51 3.38 2.86
N GLN A 202 -1.23 4.00 4.00
CA GLN A 202 -0.10 4.92 4.20
C GLN A 202 1.25 4.21 4.09
N LEU A 203 1.38 2.98 4.56
CA LEU A 203 2.58 2.18 4.37
C LEU A 203 2.91 1.97 2.89
N ARG A 204 1.89 1.75 2.05
CA ARG A 204 2.05 1.61 0.59
C ARG A 204 2.42 2.94 -0.08
N ILE A 205 1.71 4.02 0.22
CA ILE A 205 1.91 5.35 -0.38
C ILE A 205 3.29 5.88 -0.05
N ARG A 206 3.67 5.86 1.23
CA ARG A 206 4.97 6.40 1.71
C ARG A 206 6.12 5.42 1.52
N ASN A 207 5.82 4.20 1.10
CA ASN A 207 6.77 3.09 0.98
C ASN A 207 7.63 2.88 2.23
N TYR A 208 7.04 3.04 3.40
CA TYR A 208 7.71 2.71 4.65
C TYR A 208 7.98 1.21 4.75
N SER A 209 9.11 0.85 5.36
CA SER A 209 9.59 -0.54 5.43
C SER A 209 10.40 -0.77 6.70
N GLY A 210 10.67 -2.02 7.01
CA GLY A 210 11.31 -2.42 8.25
C GLY A 210 10.30 -2.69 9.35
N MET A 211 10.63 -2.32 10.59
CA MET A 211 9.76 -2.43 11.75
C MET A 211 8.80 -1.25 11.80
N ILE A 212 7.53 -1.53 12.03
CA ILE A 212 6.47 -0.53 12.15
C ILE A 212 5.69 -0.85 13.40
N MET A 213 5.55 0.13 14.28
CA MET A 213 4.84 0.03 15.55
C MET A 213 3.60 0.91 15.48
N VAL A 214 2.45 0.34 15.77
CA VAL A 214 1.18 1.07 15.73
C VAL A 214 0.54 1.04 17.10
N ASP A 215 0.35 2.23 17.69
CA ASP A 215 -0.38 2.42 18.92
C ASP A 215 -1.84 2.74 18.60
N PHE A 216 -2.70 1.71 18.71
CA PHE A 216 -4.13 1.85 18.53
C PHE A 216 -4.79 2.33 19.82
N ILE A 217 -5.99 2.89 19.71
CA ILE A 217 -6.77 3.28 20.88
C ILE A 217 -7.07 2.01 21.69
N ASN A 218 -6.74 2.03 22.99
CA ASN A 218 -6.94 0.90 23.87
C ASN A 218 -8.42 0.48 23.92
N MET A 219 -8.63 -0.82 23.82
CA MET A 219 -9.95 -1.46 23.96
C MET A 219 -9.85 -2.54 25.03
N ASP A 220 -10.84 -2.56 25.94
CA ASP A 220 -10.83 -3.52 27.05
C ASP A 220 -11.30 -4.92 26.64
N SER A 221 -11.88 -5.05 25.41
CA SER A 221 -12.42 -6.31 24.91
C SER A 221 -11.37 -7.05 24.08
N ASP A 222 -11.03 -8.27 24.49
CA ASP A 222 -10.16 -9.17 23.71
C ASP A 222 -10.77 -9.52 22.34
N GLU A 223 -12.10 -9.55 22.23
CA GLU A 223 -12.82 -9.81 20.98
C GLU A 223 -12.65 -8.66 20.00
N ASP A 224 -12.72 -7.41 20.47
CA ASP A 224 -12.50 -6.22 19.67
C ASP A 224 -11.04 -6.14 19.20
N ASN A 225 -10.08 -6.49 20.06
CA ASN A 225 -8.66 -6.55 19.72
C ASN A 225 -8.41 -7.62 18.63
N ARG A 226 -9.01 -8.81 18.74
CA ARG A 226 -8.91 -9.84 17.70
C ARG A 226 -9.55 -9.39 16.39
N THR A 227 -10.68 -8.72 16.44
CA THR A 227 -11.36 -8.18 15.26
C THR A 227 -10.50 -7.14 14.56
N LEU A 228 -9.86 -6.25 15.31
CA LEU A 228 -8.92 -5.26 14.80
C LEU A 228 -7.72 -5.92 14.11
N LEU A 229 -7.05 -6.88 14.78
CA LEU A 229 -5.89 -7.56 14.24
C LEU A 229 -6.22 -8.35 12.97
N HIS A 230 -7.38 -9.02 12.95
CA HIS A 230 -7.83 -9.73 11.76
C HIS A 230 -8.10 -8.80 10.58
N ALA A 231 -8.75 -7.67 10.82
CA ALA A 231 -9.00 -6.66 9.79
C ALA A 231 -7.69 -6.05 9.28
N LEU A 232 -6.75 -5.71 10.17
CA LEU A 232 -5.44 -5.18 9.80
C LEU A 232 -4.65 -6.19 8.96
N ASP A 233 -4.60 -7.46 9.35
CA ASP A 233 -3.92 -8.51 8.58
C ASP A 233 -4.51 -8.64 7.16
N ALA A 234 -5.84 -8.55 7.03
CA ALA A 234 -6.51 -8.56 5.74
C ALA A 234 -6.07 -7.38 4.85
N TYR A 235 -6.03 -6.15 5.38
CA TYR A 235 -5.58 -4.97 4.64
C TYR A 235 -4.08 -5.02 4.29
N LEU A 236 -3.24 -5.58 5.17
CA LEU A 236 -1.81 -5.75 4.90
C LEU A 236 -1.53 -6.79 3.81
N ARG A 237 -2.38 -7.81 3.66
CA ARG A 237 -2.25 -8.81 2.58
C ARG A 237 -2.51 -8.25 1.18
N GLU A 238 -3.23 -7.14 1.07
CA GLU A 238 -3.39 -6.43 -0.21
C GLU A 238 -2.08 -5.82 -0.74
N ASP A 239 -1.07 -5.68 0.13
CA ASP A 239 0.21 -5.11 -0.25
C ASP A 239 1.01 -6.10 -1.11
N LYS A 240 1.49 -5.63 -2.26
CA LYS A 240 2.39 -6.39 -3.15
C LYS A 240 3.76 -6.65 -2.53
N VAL A 241 4.20 -5.75 -1.65
CA VAL A 241 5.40 -5.93 -0.86
C VAL A 241 5.05 -6.80 0.33
N LYS A 242 5.87 -7.82 0.60
CA LYS A 242 5.64 -8.73 1.71
C LYS A 242 5.56 -7.94 3.02
N THR A 243 4.35 -7.82 3.55
CA THR A 243 4.01 -7.17 4.80
C THR A 243 3.37 -8.21 5.72
N ARG A 244 3.70 -8.18 6.98
CA ARG A 244 3.20 -9.13 7.98
C ARG A 244 2.83 -8.41 9.26
N LEU A 245 1.66 -8.71 9.77
CA LEU A 245 1.33 -8.53 11.17
C LEU A 245 2.14 -9.55 11.99
N VAL A 246 2.89 -9.10 12.99
CA VAL A 246 3.72 -9.97 13.84
C VAL A 246 2.94 -10.36 15.07
N ASP A 247 2.62 -9.40 15.92
CA ASP A 247 1.89 -9.60 17.18
C ASP A 247 1.37 -8.27 17.72
N MET A 248 0.63 -8.34 18.84
CA MET A 248 0.31 -7.21 19.71
C MET A 248 1.03 -7.42 21.04
N THR A 249 1.83 -6.44 21.44
CA THR A 249 2.57 -6.49 22.70
C THR A 249 1.65 -6.42 23.93
N ALA A 250 2.17 -6.78 25.10
CA ALA A 250 1.44 -6.63 26.37
C ALA A 250 1.03 -5.18 26.69
N LEU A 251 1.64 -4.20 26.03
CA LEU A 251 1.29 -2.77 26.12
C LEU A 251 0.22 -2.34 25.12
N GLY A 252 -0.27 -3.25 24.26
CA GLY A 252 -1.29 -2.96 23.25
C GLY A 252 -0.70 -2.41 21.93
N ILE A 253 0.62 -2.34 21.79
CA ILE A 253 1.26 -1.88 20.56
C ILE A 253 1.27 -3.01 19.53
N VAL A 254 0.80 -2.72 18.32
CA VAL A 254 0.78 -3.68 17.22
C VAL A 254 2.07 -3.60 16.42
N GLU A 255 2.69 -4.75 16.23
CA GLU A 255 3.95 -4.92 15.51
C GLU A 255 3.71 -5.37 14.07
N ILE A 256 4.27 -4.62 13.12
CA ILE A 256 4.20 -4.93 11.69
C ILE A 256 5.62 -4.95 11.13
N THR A 257 5.87 -5.86 10.20
CA THR A 257 7.10 -5.86 9.39
C THR A 257 6.78 -5.77 7.91
N ARG A 258 7.50 -4.91 7.20
CA ARG A 258 7.37 -4.74 5.75
C ARG A 258 8.74 -4.81 5.08
N LYS A 259 8.85 -5.64 4.04
CA LYS A 259 10.13 -5.83 3.33
C LYS A 259 10.57 -4.53 2.68
N LYS A 260 11.85 -4.16 2.86
CA LYS A 260 12.46 -3.02 2.16
C LYS A 260 12.69 -3.37 0.69
N THR A 261 12.07 -2.64 -0.21
CA THR A 261 12.20 -2.83 -1.66
C THR A 261 12.77 -1.60 -2.35
N ARG A 262 12.40 -0.40 -1.89
CA ARG A 262 12.81 0.90 -2.40
C ARG A 262 12.98 1.88 -1.24
N LYS A 263 13.46 3.08 -1.54
CA LYS A 263 13.51 4.18 -0.57
C LYS A 263 12.10 4.65 -0.21
N PRO A 264 11.89 5.18 1.01
CA PRO A 264 10.67 5.90 1.36
C PRO A 264 10.39 7.06 0.41
N LEU A 265 9.11 7.44 0.28
CA LEU A 265 8.70 8.56 -0.56
C LEU A 265 9.43 9.86 -0.19
N ALA A 266 9.59 10.12 1.11
CA ALA A 266 10.27 11.32 1.62
C ALA A 266 11.74 11.44 1.22
N ASP A 267 12.42 10.36 0.85
CA ASP A 267 13.83 10.37 0.43
C ASP A 267 14.02 10.88 -1.02
N PHE A 268 12.93 11.15 -1.75
CA PHE A 268 12.95 11.65 -3.12
C PHE A 268 12.68 13.16 -3.21
N PHE A 269 12.26 13.78 -2.12
CA PHE A 269 11.93 15.19 -2.00
C PHE A 269 12.64 15.84 -0.81
#